data_bbcde48e18f414992faed536a288aac1
#
_entry.id   bbcde48e18f414992faed536a288aac1
#
_cell.length_a   1.000
_cell.length_b   1.000
_cell.length_c   1.000
_cell.angle_alpha   90.00
_cell.angle_beta   90.00
_cell.angle_gamma   90.00
#
_symmetry.space_group_name_H-M   'P 1'
#
loop_
_entity.id
_entity.type
_entity.pdbx_description
1 polymer ?
#
loop_
_entity_poly.entity_id
_entity_poly.type
_entity_poly.pdbx_seq_one_letter_code
_entity_poly.pdbx_strand_id
1 'polypeptide(L)'
;MYGRGPMWDNRIRNGIPTPPVTGTSSLQYFLDRLAAGVSLPVEGHVLLVHECALKADGVRAARAALKEPYLAICPLSNLFIHNTLPSIPLMRESGIPICVGTDSLSSNDELNMVAELRAVQEAYDVPLGELLGWACLNGARFLGKEDILGTLEPGKKPGIVHIKNLADGKLTEASESVLL
;
A
#
# COMPACT_ATOMS: atom_id res chain seq x y z
N MET A 1 10.66 9.08 13.64
CA MET A 1 10.88 10.39 12.99
C MET A 1 12.25 10.93 13.43
N TYR A 2 13.17 11.11 12.49
CA TYR A 2 14.62 11.26 12.78
C TYR A 2 15.14 12.70 12.64
N GLY A 3 14.29 13.68 12.33
CA GLY A 3 14.67 15.10 12.21
C GLY A 3 15.64 15.39 11.05
N ARG A 4 15.55 14.64 9.96
CA ARG A 4 16.42 14.77 8.78
C ARG A 4 15.76 14.26 7.51
N GLY A 5 16.29 14.68 6.39
CA GLY A 5 15.87 14.26 5.04
C GLY A 5 15.15 15.36 4.27
N PRO A 6 14.90 15.15 2.96
CA PRO A 6 14.40 16.20 2.06
C PRO A 6 13.13 16.90 2.52
N MET A 7 12.16 16.14 3.04
CA MET A 7 10.90 16.72 3.56
C MET A 7 11.13 17.53 4.84
N TRP A 8 12.04 17.09 5.71
CA TRP A 8 12.43 17.84 6.90
C TRP A 8 13.10 19.16 6.52
N ASP A 9 14.07 19.10 5.61
CA ASP A 9 14.82 20.27 5.14
C ASP A 9 13.91 21.26 4.42
N ASN A 10 12.93 20.77 3.64
CA ASN A 10 11.92 21.60 2.99
C ASN A 10 11.05 22.32 4.03
N ARG A 11 10.61 21.64 5.11
CA ARG A 11 9.83 22.28 6.18
C ARG A 11 10.63 23.38 6.87
N ILE A 12 11.89 23.12 7.23
CA ILE A 12 12.77 24.11 7.84
C ILE A 12 12.93 25.32 6.92
N ARG A 13 13.24 25.10 5.62
CA ARG A 13 13.44 26.17 4.64
C ARG A 13 12.21 27.07 4.47
N ASN A 14 11.02 26.50 4.57
CA ASN A 14 9.76 27.22 4.38
C ASN A 14 9.09 27.66 5.69
N GLY A 15 9.76 27.54 6.83
CA GLY A 15 9.19 27.93 8.13
C GLY A 15 7.97 27.09 8.56
N ILE A 16 7.81 25.88 8.00
CA ILE A 16 6.69 24.99 8.32
C ILE A 16 7.03 24.25 9.62
N PRO A 17 6.11 24.17 10.61
CA PRO A 17 6.34 23.44 11.84
C PRO A 17 6.79 22.00 11.58
N THR A 18 7.85 21.58 12.25
CA THR A 18 8.38 20.21 12.14
C THR A 18 7.73 19.31 13.19
N PRO A 19 7.49 18.02 12.87
CA PRO A 19 7.04 17.07 13.88
C PRO A 19 8.12 16.82 14.92
N PRO A 20 7.78 16.26 16.11
CA PRO A 20 8.77 15.95 17.13
C PRO A 20 9.82 14.95 16.61
N VAL A 21 11.07 15.17 17.00
CA VAL A 21 12.17 14.23 16.74
C VAL A 21 12.10 13.14 17.80
N THR A 22 11.68 11.94 17.41
CA THR A 22 11.47 10.82 18.35
C THR A 22 12.57 9.75 18.27
N GLY A 23 13.38 9.75 17.20
CA GLY A 23 14.37 8.70 16.95
C GLY A 23 13.77 7.37 16.49
N THR A 24 12.43 7.30 16.31
CA THR A 24 11.70 6.10 15.88
C THR A 24 11.09 6.26 14.49
N SER A 25 10.68 5.15 13.85
CA SER A 25 9.91 5.20 12.60
C SER A 25 8.52 5.81 12.83
N SER A 26 7.84 6.20 11.77
CA SER A 26 6.45 6.69 11.84
C SER A 26 5.52 5.62 12.41
N LEU A 27 5.68 4.38 11.95
CA LEU A 27 4.91 3.25 12.47
C LEU A 27 5.15 3.04 13.97
N GLN A 28 6.41 2.99 14.42
CA GLN A 28 6.69 2.81 15.84
C GLN A 28 6.12 3.96 16.67
N TYR A 29 6.27 5.20 16.23
CA TYR A 29 5.67 6.35 16.92
C TYR A 29 4.14 6.22 17.03
N PHE A 30 3.47 5.79 15.96
CA PHE A 30 2.04 5.55 15.96
C PHE A 30 1.65 4.46 16.99
N LEU A 31 2.36 3.33 16.98
CA LEU A 31 2.11 2.22 17.92
C LEU A 31 2.37 2.63 19.37
N ASP A 32 3.43 3.41 19.64
CA ASP A 32 3.72 3.96 20.97
C ASP A 32 2.59 4.88 21.46
N ARG A 33 1.97 5.66 20.56
CA ARG A 33 0.82 6.51 20.92
C ARG A 33 -0.44 5.69 21.23
N LEU A 34 -0.68 4.59 20.52
CA LEU A 34 -1.75 3.65 20.84
C LEU A 34 -1.52 3.03 22.24
N ALA A 35 -0.30 2.55 22.51
CA ALA A 35 0.06 1.99 23.79
C ALA A 35 -0.07 3.00 24.95
N ALA A 36 0.12 4.30 24.67
CA ALA A 36 -0.08 5.39 25.64
C ALA A 36 -1.57 5.81 25.81
N GLY A 37 -2.53 5.04 25.27
CA GLY A 37 -3.96 5.25 25.46
C GLY A 37 -4.62 6.17 24.44
N VAL A 38 -3.96 6.51 23.33
CA VAL A 38 -4.62 7.15 22.20
C VAL A 38 -5.49 6.08 21.52
N SER A 39 -6.81 6.24 21.60
CA SER A 39 -7.75 5.31 20.96
C SER A 39 -7.90 5.63 19.47
N LEU A 40 -8.05 4.57 18.65
CA LEU A 40 -8.53 4.73 17.29
C LEU A 40 -10.03 5.01 17.31
N PRO A 41 -10.52 5.96 16.51
CA PRO A 41 -11.94 6.37 16.53
C PRO A 41 -12.90 5.31 15.95
N VAL A 42 -12.38 4.25 15.36
CA VAL A 42 -13.16 3.24 14.62
C VAL A 42 -12.73 1.84 15.05
N GLU A 43 -13.68 0.99 15.42
CA GLU A 43 -13.47 -0.44 15.49
C GLU A 43 -13.35 -0.98 14.05
N GLY A 44 -12.26 -1.70 13.72
CA GLY A 44 -12.10 -2.33 12.41
C GLY A 44 -10.67 -2.36 11.90
N HIS A 45 -10.56 -2.36 10.59
CA HIS A 45 -9.32 -2.53 9.87
C HIS A 45 -8.43 -1.28 9.96
N VAL A 46 -7.12 -1.47 10.07
CA VAL A 46 -6.11 -0.39 10.03
C VAL A 46 -5.27 -0.54 8.79
N LEU A 47 -5.26 0.50 7.94
CA LEU A 47 -4.45 0.53 6.72
C LEU A 47 -3.14 1.26 6.97
N LEU A 48 -2.04 0.54 6.85
CA LEU A 48 -0.68 1.08 6.89
C LEU A 48 -0.24 1.37 5.45
N VAL A 49 -0.10 2.65 5.10
CA VAL A 49 0.12 3.08 3.71
C VAL A 49 1.59 3.36 3.45
N HIS A 50 2.06 3.00 2.24
CA HIS A 50 3.41 3.11 1.71
C HIS A 50 4.42 2.16 2.36
N GLU A 51 4.72 2.35 3.64
CA GLU A 51 5.62 1.53 4.47
C GLU A 51 6.97 1.19 3.82
N CYS A 52 7.56 2.13 3.04
CA CYS A 52 8.88 1.97 2.39
C CYS A 52 10.02 1.74 3.39
N ALA A 53 9.83 2.17 4.64
CA ALA A 53 10.81 1.99 5.73
C ALA A 53 10.46 0.81 6.67
N LEU A 54 9.50 -0.03 6.31
CA LEU A 54 9.07 -1.17 7.12
C LEU A 54 10.21 -2.16 7.32
N LYS A 55 10.35 -2.64 8.56
CA LYS A 55 11.30 -3.66 8.95
C LYS A 55 10.57 -4.80 9.68
N ALA A 56 11.25 -5.93 9.86
CA ALA A 56 10.66 -7.11 10.50
C ALA A 56 10.17 -6.86 11.94
N ASP A 57 10.83 -6.00 12.70
CA ASP A 57 10.38 -5.58 14.03
C ASP A 57 9.11 -4.75 13.98
N GLY A 58 8.99 -3.83 13.00
CA GLY A 58 7.77 -3.07 12.75
C GLY A 58 6.60 -3.96 12.36
N VAL A 59 6.82 -4.97 11.52
CA VAL A 59 5.79 -5.99 11.18
C VAL A 59 5.30 -6.69 12.45
N ARG A 60 6.21 -7.18 13.28
CA ARG A 60 5.82 -7.88 14.52
C ARG A 60 5.06 -6.97 15.47
N ALA A 61 5.51 -5.72 15.62
CA ALA A 61 4.85 -4.74 16.47
C ALA A 61 3.43 -4.38 15.95
N ALA A 62 3.27 -4.18 14.66
CA ALA A 62 1.96 -3.91 14.06
C ALA A 62 0.99 -5.07 14.26
N ARG A 63 1.44 -6.32 14.02
CA ARG A 63 0.60 -7.51 14.25
C ARG A 63 0.20 -7.72 15.72
N ALA A 64 1.07 -7.34 16.65
CA ALA A 64 0.77 -7.47 18.07
C ALA A 64 -0.19 -6.39 18.58
N ALA A 65 -0.11 -5.18 18.03
CA ALA A 65 -0.85 -4.01 18.53
C ALA A 65 -2.16 -3.73 17.79
N LEU A 66 -2.28 -4.16 16.52
CA LEU A 66 -3.42 -3.86 15.65
C LEU A 66 -4.27 -5.12 15.45
N LYS A 67 -5.60 -4.97 15.56
CA LYS A 67 -6.52 -6.11 15.46
C LYS A 67 -6.53 -6.71 14.06
N GLU A 68 -6.65 -5.89 13.04
CA GLU A 68 -6.75 -6.30 11.63
C GLU A 68 -5.97 -5.34 10.73
N PRO A 69 -4.61 -5.40 10.78
CA PRO A 69 -3.80 -4.54 9.94
C PRO A 69 -3.85 -4.98 8.47
N TYR A 70 -3.85 -4.00 7.57
CA TYR A 70 -3.64 -4.14 6.14
C TYR A 70 -2.47 -3.26 5.72
N LEU A 71 -1.74 -3.66 4.68
CA LEU A 71 -0.70 -2.87 4.05
C LEU A 71 -1.23 -2.33 2.72
N ALA A 72 -1.06 -1.04 2.45
CA ALA A 72 -1.35 -0.48 1.13
C ALA A 72 -0.06 0.03 0.50
N ILE A 73 0.26 -0.46 -0.68
CA ILE A 73 1.37 0.01 -1.49
C ILE A 73 0.85 0.90 -2.62
N CYS A 74 1.61 1.93 -2.94
CA CYS A 74 1.37 2.81 -4.08
C CYS A 74 2.68 2.85 -4.90
N PRO A 75 2.96 1.82 -5.69
CA PRO A 75 4.27 1.59 -6.30
C PRO A 75 4.85 2.78 -7.04
N LEU A 76 4.10 3.36 -7.97
CA LEU A 76 4.58 4.49 -8.78
C LEU A 76 4.76 5.75 -7.92
N SER A 77 3.86 6.03 -6.99
CA SER A 77 4.03 7.12 -6.02
C SER A 77 5.27 6.92 -5.15
N ASN A 78 5.53 5.69 -4.70
CA ASN A 78 6.72 5.39 -3.91
C ASN A 78 8.01 5.59 -4.72
N LEU A 79 8.02 5.20 -5.99
CA LEU A 79 9.13 5.46 -6.91
C LEU A 79 9.31 6.97 -7.16
N PHE A 80 8.23 7.70 -7.40
CA PHE A 80 8.25 9.14 -7.64
C PHE A 80 8.82 9.90 -6.43
N ILE A 81 8.35 9.62 -5.21
CA ILE A 81 8.74 10.37 -4.01
C ILE A 81 10.07 9.88 -3.43
N HIS A 82 10.29 8.57 -3.38
CA HIS A 82 11.37 7.95 -2.63
C HIS A 82 12.40 7.25 -3.51
N ASN A 83 12.12 7.11 -4.82
CA ASN A 83 12.91 6.29 -5.75
C ASN A 83 13.15 4.87 -5.23
N THR A 84 12.17 4.31 -4.53
CA THR A 84 12.23 2.95 -3.97
C THR A 84 10.85 2.37 -3.78
N LEU A 85 10.74 1.05 -3.95
CA LEU A 85 9.56 0.30 -3.57
C LEU A 85 9.67 -0.19 -2.12
N PRO A 86 8.55 -0.44 -1.43
CA PRO A 86 8.58 -1.14 -0.15
C PRO A 86 9.09 -2.57 -0.33
N SER A 87 9.58 -3.19 0.75
CA SER A 87 10.05 -4.57 0.71
C SER A 87 8.88 -5.55 0.53
N ILE A 88 8.54 -5.84 -0.72
CA ILE A 88 7.48 -6.81 -1.06
C ILE A 88 7.73 -8.20 -0.45
N PRO A 89 8.96 -8.76 -0.48
CA PRO A 89 9.22 -10.02 0.21
C PRO A 89 8.86 -9.99 1.69
N LEU A 90 9.29 -8.96 2.42
CA LEU A 90 8.94 -8.80 3.84
C LEU A 90 7.43 -8.67 4.07
N MET A 91 6.74 -7.91 3.22
CA MET A 91 5.29 -7.76 3.30
C MET A 91 4.56 -9.09 3.06
N ARG A 92 4.96 -9.87 2.06
CA ARG A 92 4.41 -11.21 1.79
C ARG A 92 4.66 -12.16 2.96
N GLU A 93 5.88 -12.22 3.48
CA GLU A 93 6.24 -13.04 4.65
C GLU A 93 5.49 -12.62 5.93
N SER A 94 5.08 -11.36 6.02
CA SER A 94 4.33 -10.87 7.18
C SER A 94 2.98 -11.55 7.36
N GLY A 95 2.36 -12.04 6.29
CA GLY A 95 1.00 -12.56 6.28
C GLY A 95 -0.08 -11.48 6.51
N ILE A 96 0.30 -10.19 6.56
CA ILE A 96 -0.64 -9.06 6.56
C ILE A 96 -1.15 -8.88 5.13
N PRO A 97 -2.47 -8.80 4.89
CA PRO A 97 -3.00 -8.59 3.55
C PRO A 97 -2.45 -7.31 2.91
N ILE A 98 -1.99 -7.42 1.66
CA ILE A 98 -1.48 -6.29 0.88
C ILE A 98 -2.60 -5.77 -0.02
N CYS A 99 -2.80 -4.46 -0.05
CA CYS A 99 -3.64 -3.73 -0.99
C CYS A 99 -2.77 -2.88 -1.92
N VAL A 100 -3.30 -2.53 -3.09
CA VAL A 100 -2.63 -1.62 -4.03
C VAL A 100 -3.52 -0.41 -4.28
N GLY A 101 -2.91 0.75 -4.32
CA GLY A 101 -3.53 2.02 -4.70
C GLY A 101 -2.60 2.83 -5.58
N THR A 102 -3.12 3.88 -6.20
CA THR A 102 -2.36 4.78 -7.08
C THR A 102 -1.80 6.00 -6.36
N ASP A 103 -2.28 6.27 -5.14
CA ASP A 103 -2.12 7.58 -4.49
C ASP A 103 -2.76 8.70 -5.36
N SER A 104 -2.30 9.92 -5.28
CA SER A 104 -2.85 11.07 -6.00
C SER A 104 -1.95 11.51 -7.16
N LEU A 105 -2.51 12.29 -8.08
CA LEU A 105 -1.76 12.92 -9.18
C LEU A 105 -0.68 13.92 -8.71
N SER A 106 -0.60 14.25 -7.43
CA SER A 106 0.51 15.05 -6.89
C SER A 106 1.78 14.23 -6.66
N SER A 107 1.68 12.91 -6.68
CA SER A 107 2.79 11.98 -6.50
C SER A 107 2.80 10.84 -7.53
N ASN A 108 2.01 10.98 -8.59
CA ASN A 108 1.93 9.99 -9.66
C ASN A 108 1.61 10.69 -10.99
N ASP A 109 2.10 10.17 -12.09
CA ASP A 109 1.83 10.73 -13.42
C ASP A 109 0.45 10.35 -13.94
N GLU A 110 -0.10 9.21 -13.50
CA GLU A 110 -1.41 8.72 -13.89
C GLU A 110 -2.07 7.86 -12.79
N LEU A 111 -3.41 7.76 -12.81
CA LEU A 111 -4.16 6.87 -11.92
C LEU A 111 -4.45 5.55 -12.65
N ASN A 112 -3.42 4.74 -12.85
CA ASN A 112 -3.46 3.52 -13.64
C ASN A 112 -3.06 2.30 -12.81
N MET A 113 -4.03 1.53 -12.36
CA MET A 113 -3.79 0.33 -11.55
C MET A 113 -2.93 -0.72 -12.27
N VAL A 114 -3.07 -0.87 -13.59
CA VAL A 114 -2.26 -1.83 -14.36
C VAL A 114 -0.77 -1.44 -14.32
N ALA A 115 -0.47 -0.15 -14.41
CA ALA A 115 0.90 0.36 -14.29
C ALA A 115 1.48 0.14 -12.87
N GLU A 116 0.67 0.34 -11.83
CA GLU A 116 1.08 0.02 -10.45
C GLU A 116 1.45 -1.45 -10.27
N LEU A 117 0.59 -2.36 -10.75
CA LEU A 117 0.84 -3.80 -10.65
C LEU A 117 2.07 -4.21 -11.46
N ARG A 118 2.26 -3.63 -12.66
CA ARG A 118 3.43 -3.88 -13.50
C ARG A 118 4.73 -3.49 -12.79
N ALA A 119 4.78 -2.32 -12.16
CA ALA A 119 5.96 -1.88 -11.42
C ALA A 119 6.38 -2.88 -10.32
N VAL A 120 5.42 -3.47 -9.62
CA VAL A 120 5.69 -4.53 -8.64
C VAL A 120 6.17 -5.81 -9.31
N GLN A 121 5.50 -6.22 -10.41
CA GLN A 121 5.83 -7.45 -11.11
C GLN A 121 7.25 -7.42 -11.69
N GLU A 122 7.65 -6.31 -12.30
CA GLU A 122 8.99 -6.11 -12.85
C GLU A 122 10.08 -6.15 -11.78
N ALA A 123 9.80 -5.58 -10.60
CA ALA A 123 10.79 -5.50 -9.52
C ALA A 123 10.94 -6.80 -8.72
N TYR A 124 9.86 -7.58 -8.56
CA TYR A 124 9.80 -8.70 -7.61
C TYR A 124 9.27 -10.01 -8.19
N ASP A 125 8.99 -10.08 -9.47
CA ASP A 125 8.42 -11.25 -10.17
C ASP A 125 7.20 -11.86 -9.45
N VAL A 126 6.30 -11.02 -8.95
CA VAL A 126 5.07 -11.47 -8.28
C VAL A 126 4.08 -11.97 -9.34
N PRO A 127 3.47 -13.18 -9.15
CA PRO A 127 2.48 -13.69 -10.09
C PRO A 127 1.28 -12.76 -10.27
N LEU A 128 0.79 -12.61 -11.50
CA LEU A 128 -0.34 -11.72 -11.82
C LEU A 128 -1.59 -12.05 -10.98
N GLY A 129 -1.89 -13.33 -10.77
CA GLY A 129 -3.04 -13.73 -9.94
C GLY A 129 -2.95 -13.23 -8.50
N GLU A 130 -1.74 -13.20 -7.92
CA GLU A 130 -1.51 -12.64 -6.59
C GLU A 130 -1.69 -11.12 -6.58
N LEU A 131 -1.14 -10.43 -7.58
CA LEU A 131 -1.29 -8.97 -7.75
C LEU A 131 -2.76 -8.56 -7.90
N LEU A 132 -3.55 -9.32 -8.65
CA LEU A 132 -4.99 -9.09 -8.80
C LEU A 132 -5.73 -9.29 -7.46
N GLY A 133 -5.31 -10.26 -6.66
CA GLY A 133 -5.81 -10.42 -5.29
C GLY A 133 -5.57 -9.19 -4.43
N TRP A 134 -4.39 -8.58 -4.54
CA TRP A 134 -4.05 -7.33 -3.80
C TRP A 134 -4.87 -6.14 -4.30
N ALA A 135 -5.02 -5.99 -5.61
CA ALA A 135 -5.73 -4.85 -6.21
C ALA A 135 -7.26 -4.92 -6.05
N CYS A 136 -7.83 -6.12 -5.94
CA CYS A 136 -9.28 -6.32 -5.94
C CYS A 136 -9.81 -6.85 -4.61
N LEU A 137 -9.48 -8.10 -4.27
CA LEU A 137 -10.09 -8.80 -3.13
C LEU A 137 -9.66 -8.20 -1.78
N ASN A 138 -8.37 -7.92 -1.61
CA ASN A 138 -7.87 -7.40 -0.33
C ASN A 138 -8.40 -5.99 -0.06
N GLY A 139 -8.49 -5.14 -1.10
CA GLY A 139 -9.14 -3.83 -0.99
C GLY A 139 -10.63 -3.92 -0.63
N ALA A 140 -11.35 -4.87 -1.25
CA ALA A 140 -12.75 -5.11 -0.92
C ALA A 140 -12.93 -5.57 0.54
N ARG A 141 -12.08 -6.47 1.02
CA ARG A 141 -12.08 -6.92 2.42
C ARG A 141 -11.77 -5.79 3.39
N PHE A 142 -10.75 -4.99 3.11
CA PHE A 142 -10.43 -3.82 3.93
C PHE A 142 -11.65 -2.89 4.09
N LEU A 143 -12.41 -2.70 3.02
CA LEU A 143 -13.61 -1.85 3.00
C LEU A 143 -14.88 -2.55 3.52
N GLY A 144 -14.82 -3.82 3.91
CA GLY A 144 -15.99 -4.63 4.29
C GLY A 144 -17.00 -4.77 3.14
N LYS A 145 -16.50 -4.94 1.91
CA LYS A 145 -17.30 -5.03 0.68
C LYS A 145 -17.06 -6.33 -0.10
N GLU A 146 -16.39 -7.31 0.49
CA GLU A 146 -16.05 -8.58 -0.15
C GLU A 146 -17.27 -9.41 -0.54
N ASP A 147 -18.41 -9.18 0.09
CA ASP A 147 -19.69 -9.84 -0.28
C ASP A 147 -20.22 -9.42 -1.65
N ILE A 148 -19.83 -8.22 -2.13
CA ILE A 148 -20.32 -7.65 -3.39
C ILE A 148 -19.22 -7.32 -4.39
N LEU A 149 -17.97 -7.18 -3.95
CA LEU A 149 -16.81 -6.76 -4.75
C LEU A 149 -15.64 -7.72 -4.59
N GLY A 150 -14.58 -7.50 -5.38
CA GLY A 150 -13.28 -8.14 -5.22
C GLY A 150 -13.10 -9.47 -5.94
N THR A 151 -14.17 -10.19 -6.27
CA THR A 151 -14.13 -11.46 -7.04
C THR A 151 -15.29 -11.53 -8.02
N LEU A 152 -15.17 -12.42 -9.05
CA LEU A 152 -16.20 -12.69 -10.04
C LEU A 152 -17.12 -13.86 -9.65
N GLU A 153 -17.36 -14.06 -8.37
CA GLU A 153 -18.24 -15.11 -7.86
C GLU A 153 -19.72 -14.83 -8.14
N PRO A 154 -20.56 -15.86 -8.33
CA PRO A 154 -22.00 -15.70 -8.50
C PRO A 154 -22.63 -14.90 -7.35
N GLY A 155 -23.46 -13.93 -7.73
CA GLY A 155 -24.14 -13.05 -6.77
C GLY A 155 -23.44 -11.73 -6.50
N LYS A 156 -22.15 -11.60 -6.83
CA LYS A 156 -21.41 -10.33 -6.73
C LYS A 156 -21.61 -9.46 -7.97
N LYS A 157 -21.35 -8.17 -7.81
CA LYS A 157 -21.47 -7.15 -8.87
C LYS A 157 -20.23 -6.23 -8.90
N PRO A 158 -19.01 -6.79 -9.06
CA PRO A 158 -17.77 -6.01 -8.98
C PRO A 158 -17.52 -5.13 -10.20
N GLY A 159 -18.27 -5.29 -11.30
CA GLY A 159 -17.85 -4.89 -12.63
C GLY A 159 -16.83 -5.90 -13.20
N ILE A 160 -16.68 -5.90 -14.53
CA ILE A 160 -15.71 -6.77 -15.20
C ILE A 160 -14.69 -5.90 -15.91
N VAL A 161 -13.42 -6.06 -15.50
CA VAL A 161 -12.29 -5.39 -16.16
C VAL A 161 -11.49 -6.44 -16.93
N HIS A 162 -11.28 -6.19 -18.21
CA HIS A 162 -10.43 -7.00 -19.07
C HIS A 162 -9.04 -6.34 -19.17
N ILE A 163 -7.99 -7.05 -18.80
CA ILE A 163 -6.60 -6.63 -19.02
C ILE A 163 -6.12 -7.24 -20.33
N LYS A 164 -5.78 -6.38 -21.28
CA LYS A 164 -5.27 -6.74 -22.61
C LYS A 164 -3.75 -6.73 -22.65
N ASN A 165 -3.20 -7.27 -23.76
CA ASN A 165 -1.78 -7.19 -24.12
C ASN A 165 -0.84 -7.79 -23.06
N LEU A 166 -1.24 -8.90 -22.46
CA LEU A 166 -0.36 -9.70 -21.62
C LEU A 166 0.62 -10.49 -22.52
N ALA A 167 1.84 -10.70 -22.01
CA ALA A 167 2.81 -11.62 -22.61
C ALA A 167 3.17 -12.69 -21.57
N ASP A 168 2.99 -13.97 -21.93
CA ASP A 168 3.28 -15.13 -21.07
C ASP A 168 2.66 -14.99 -19.64
N GLY A 169 1.45 -14.44 -19.57
CA GLY A 169 0.73 -14.23 -18.31
C GLY A 169 1.26 -13.05 -17.46
N LYS A 170 2.14 -12.24 -18.01
CA LYS A 170 2.71 -11.05 -17.35
C LYS A 170 2.19 -9.76 -17.98
N LEU A 171 2.14 -8.72 -17.16
CA LEU A 171 1.89 -7.35 -17.60
C LEU A 171 3.06 -6.82 -18.43
N THR A 172 2.75 -6.04 -19.45
CA THR A 172 3.71 -5.38 -20.34
C THR A 172 3.46 -3.86 -20.35
N GLU A 173 4.35 -3.09 -20.98
CA GLU A 173 4.12 -1.65 -21.20
C GLU A 173 2.85 -1.37 -22.03
N ALA A 174 2.47 -2.32 -22.89
CA ALA A 174 1.25 -2.22 -23.71
C ALA A 174 -0.01 -2.72 -22.97
N SER A 175 0.12 -3.24 -21.75
CA SER A 175 -1.03 -3.74 -21.02
C SER A 175 -1.95 -2.59 -20.59
N GLU A 176 -3.24 -2.77 -20.85
CA GLU A 176 -4.28 -1.80 -20.56
C GLU A 176 -5.51 -2.47 -19.94
N SER A 177 -6.24 -1.73 -19.12
CA SER A 177 -7.52 -2.18 -18.56
C SER A 177 -8.69 -1.58 -19.33
N VAL A 178 -9.70 -2.41 -19.63
CA VAL A 178 -10.94 -2.00 -20.27
C VAL A 178 -12.11 -2.51 -19.45
N LEU A 179 -13.02 -1.62 -19.08
CA LEU A 179 -14.29 -1.99 -18.45
C LEU A 179 -15.22 -2.61 -19.51
N LEU A 180 -15.79 -3.78 -19.20
CA LEU A 180 -16.74 -4.50 -20.04
C LEU A 180 -18.18 -4.21 -19.63
#